data_b34e43d4c6bf9694d17370910569eaca
#
_entry.id   b34e43d4c6bf9694d17370910569eaca
#
_cell.length_a   1.000
_cell.length_b   1.000
_cell.length_c   1.000
_cell.angle_alpha   90.00
_cell.angle_beta   90.00
_cell.angle_gamma   90.00
#
_symmetry.space_group_name_H-M   'P 1'
#
loop_
_entity.id
_entity.type
_entity.pdbx_description
1 polymer ?
#
loop_
_entity_poly.entity_id
_entity_poly.type
_entity_poly.pdbx_seq_one_letter_code
_entity_poly.pdbx_strand_id
1 'polypeptide(L)'
;MGIRTRRWQGVPFYLRAGKRLGRRVTEIAVVFKKPPHLLFPVHDGDEFGQNIIVIRVQPDEGVTIRFASKVPGTQTEIRDVTMDFGYGHAFTEDSPEAYERLILDVLLGEPPLFPRQAEVELSWRIVDPFEEHWASLGTQPEPYAPGTWGPPSADALMARDGRSLSLIHI
;
A
#
# COMPACT_ATOMS: atom_id res chain seq x y z
N MET A 1 11.86 4.09 -3.85
CA MET A 1 11.68 5.40 -4.50
C MET A 1 11.53 6.49 -3.45
N GLY A 2 12.12 7.65 -3.63
CA GLY A 2 12.00 8.80 -2.71
C GLY A 2 11.46 10.02 -3.46
N ILE A 3 10.57 10.78 -2.81
CA ILE A 3 9.97 11.99 -3.37
C ILE A 3 10.53 13.20 -2.63
N ARG A 4 11.20 14.11 -3.35
CA ARG A 4 11.87 15.30 -2.78
C ARG A 4 10.94 16.50 -2.72
N THR A 5 9.85 16.39 -1.95
CA THR A 5 8.96 17.50 -1.66
C THR A 5 8.91 17.74 -0.16
N ARG A 6 8.47 18.93 0.28
CA ARG A 6 8.33 19.25 1.71
C ARG A 6 7.49 18.22 2.47
N ARG A 7 6.44 17.68 1.85
CA ARG A 7 5.54 16.68 2.47
C ARG A 7 6.20 15.31 2.60
N TRP A 8 6.92 14.87 1.59
CA TRP A 8 7.35 13.48 1.43
C TRP A 8 8.85 13.26 1.62
N GLN A 9 9.61 14.33 1.96
CA GLN A 9 11.05 14.21 2.18
C GLN A 9 11.33 13.20 3.30
N GLY A 10 12.19 12.22 2.99
CA GLY A 10 12.58 11.17 3.93
C GLY A 10 11.54 10.04 4.09
N VAL A 11 10.42 10.08 3.34
CA VAL A 11 9.46 8.98 3.28
C VAL A 11 9.81 8.07 2.10
N PRO A 12 10.14 6.80 2.32
CA PRO A 12 10.37 5.85 1.23
C PRO A 12 9.03 5.35 0.69
N PHE A 13 8.97 5.19 -0.63
CA PHE A 13 7.85 4.59 -1.33
C PHE A 13 8.31 3.29 -1.96
N TYR A 14 7.62 2.20 -1.63
CA TYR A 14 7.83 0.88 -2.20
C TYR A 14 6.64 0.56 -3.07
N LEU A 15 6.91 0.17 -4.31
CA LEU A 15 5.88 -0.22 -5.28
C LEU A 15 6.15 -1.65 -5.70
N ARG A 16 5.12 -2.48 -5.64
CA ARG A 16 5.16 -3.86 -6.14
C ARG A 16 4.00 -4.04 -7.11
N ALA A 17 4.31 -4.41 -8.32
CA ALA A 17 3.33 -4.78 -9.33
C ALA A 17 3.85 -5.99 -10.10
N GLY A 18 2.96 -6.89 -10.50
CA GLY A 18 3.36 -8.08 -11.25
C GLY A 18 2.17 -8.88 -11.74
N LYS A 19 2.44 -9.74 -12.70
CA LYS A 19 1.48 -10.71 -13.24
C LYS A 19 1.55 -12.01 -12.45
N ARG A 20 0.41 -12.69 -12.26
CA ARG A 20 0.34 -13.99 -11.57
C ARG A 20 0.96 -14.00 -10.17
N LEU A 21 0.89 -12.88 -9.46
CA LEU A 21 1.25 -12.82 -8.05
C LEU A 21 0.30 -13.68 -7.20
N GLY A 22 0.63 -13.89 -5.93
CA GLY A 22 -0.11 -14.76 -5.02
C GLY A 22 -1.59 -14.41 -4.85
N ARG A 23 -1.95 -13.13 -5.03
CA ARG A 23 -3.34 -12.64 -5.01
C ARG A 23 -3.53 -11.50 -6.01
N ARG A 24 -4.77 -11.37 -6.51
CA ARG A 24 -5.19 -10.19 -7.26
C ARG A 24 -5.68 -9.15 -6.27
N VAL A 25 -4.84 -8.18 -5.97
CA VAL A 25 -5.11 -7.12 -5.00
C VAL A 25 -4.46 -5.82 -5.44
N THR A 26 -5.14 -4.72 -5.18
CA THR A 26 -4.56 -3.37 -5.26
C THR A 26 -4.79 -2.69 -3.92
N GLU A 27 -3.71 -2.36 -3.23
CA GLU A 27 -3.77 -1.75 -1.90
C GLU A 27 -2.66 -0.72 -1.70
N ILE A 28 -2.90 0.22 -0.82
CA ILE A 28 -1.94 1.22 -0.38
C ILE A 28 -1.78 1.08 1.13
N ALA A 29 -0.59 0.68 1.59
CA ALA A 29 -0.28 0.58 3.00
C ALA A 29 0.56 1.78 3.46
N VAL A 30 0.06 2.51 4.44
CA VAL A 30 0.76 3.60 5.12
C VAL A 30 1.22 3.10 6.48
N VAL A 31 2.52 2.87 6.61
CA VAL A 31 3.14 2.39 7.86
C VAL A 31 3.73 3.59 8.59
N PHE A 32 3.21 3.88 9.78
CA PHE A 32 3.68 4.98 10.60
C PHE A 32 4.99 4.65 11.30
N LYS A 33 5.77 5.67 11.62
CA LYS A 33 6.96 5.50 12.45
C LYS A 33 6.57 5.07 13.87
N LYS A 34 7.41 4.26 14.49
CA LYS A 34 7.25 3.97 15.93
C LYS A 34 7.40 5.28 16.72
N PRO A 35 6.57 5.53 17.74
CA PRO A 35 6.74 6.69 18.60
C PRO A 35 8.09 6.61 19.31
N PRO A 36 8.81 7.73 19.48
CA PRO A 36 10.14 7.72 20.12
C PRO A 36 10.08 7.37 21.60
N HIS A 37 8.94 7.63 22.24
CA HIS A 37 8.67 7.32 23.64
C HIS A 37 7.26 6.75 23.78
N LEU A 38 7.13 5.73 24.60
CA LEU A 38 5.83 5.20 25.00
C LEU A 38 5.47 5.80 26.36
N LEU A 39 4.24 6.26 26.51
CA LEU A 39 3.71 6.84 27.75
C LEU A 39 3.52 5.79 28.86
N PHE A 40 3.54 4.52 28.48
CA PHE A 40 3.29 3.41 29.38
C PHE A 40 4.49 2.47 29.40
N PRO A 41 4.80 1.88 30.57
CA PRO A 41 5.86 0.87 30.64
C PRO A 41 5.48 -0.33 29.76
N VAL A 42 6.41 -0.73 28.93
CA VAL A 42 6.32 -1.93 28.10
C VAL A 42 6.91 -3.07 28.91
N HIS A 43 6.21 -4.18 29.05
CA HIS A 43 6.78 -5.36 29.65
C HIS A 43 7.72 -6.06 28.67
N ASP A 44 8.79 -6.66 29.17
CA ASP A 44 9.72 -7.44 28.34
C ASP A 44 8.96 -8.53 27.58
N GLY A 45 8.92 -8.43 26.24
CA GLY A 45 8.19 -9.34 25.38
C GLY A 45 7.04 -8.70 24.60
N ASP A 46 6.59 -7.50 24.94
CA ASP A 46 5.57 -6.78 24.20
C ASP A 46 6.17 -6.09 22.96
N GLU A 47 6.16 -6.73 21.82
CA GLU A 47 6.48 -6.09 20.54
C GLU A 47 5.27 -5.30 20.06
N PHE A 48 5.26 -3.98 20.30
CA PHE A 48 4.26 -3.13 19.66
C PHE A 48 4.54 -2.99 18.17
N GLY A 49 3.54 -3.38 17.40
CA GLY A 49 3.51 -3.13 15.97
C GLY A 49 3.53 -1.62 15.67
N GLN A 50 3.92 -1.28 14.45
CA GLN A 50 3.71 0.07 13.94
C GLN A 50 2.23 0.26 13.63
N ASN A 51 1.70 1.46 13.87
CA ASN A 51 0.37 1.79 13.38
C ASN A 51 0.35 1.75 11.87
N ILE A 52 -0.72 1.22 11.30
CA ILE A 52 -0.82 1.00 9.85
C ILE A 52 -2.22 1.37 9.39
N ILE A 53 -2.29 2.04 8.25
CA ILE A 53 -3.53 2.22 7.49
C ILE A 53 -3.36 1.49 6.19
N VAL A 54 -4.30 0.60 5.86
CA VAL A 54 -4.37 -0.10 4.58
C VAL A 54 -5.63 0.36 3.85
N ILE A 55 -5.44 0.98 2.69
CA ILE A 55 -6.51 1.36 1.78
C ILE A 55 -6.60 0.25 0.72
N ARG A 56 -7.68 -0.51 0.74
CA ARG A 56 -7.97 -1.55 -0.24
C ARG A 56 -8.73 -0.91 -1.40
N VAL A 57 -8.19 -1.02 -2.60
CA VAL A 57 -8.78 -0.46 -3.83
C VAL A 57 -9.56 -1.53 -4.59
N GLN A 58 -9.05 -2.77 -4.63
CA GLN A 58 -9.72 -3.95 -5.21
C GLN A 58 -9.10 -5.24 -4.64
N PRO A 59 -9.88 -6.37 -4.63
CA PRO A 59 -11.29 -6.49 -5.05
C PRO A 59 -12.28 -5.98 -4.00
N ASP A 60 -11.91 -5.99 -2.72
CA ASP A 60 -12.78 -5.66 -1.58
C ASP A 60 -12.43 -4.26 -1.10
N GLU A 61 -13.10 -3.26 -1.65
CA GLU A 61 -12.86 -1.85 -1.34
C GLU A 61 -13.09 -1.56 0.14
N GLY A 62 -12.15 -0.84 0.76
CA GLY A 62 -12.25 -0.54 2.18
C GLY A 62 -11.00 0.09 2.78
N VAL A 63 -11.07 0.34 4.08
CA VAL A 63 -9.95 0.86 4.87
C VAL A 63 -9.82 0.05 6.14
N THR A 64 -8.62 -0.44 6.40
CA THR A 64 -8.27 -1.11 7.64
C THR A 64 -7.25 -0.26 8.39
N ILE A 65 -7.48 -0.04 9.68
CA ILE A 65 -6.58 0.68 10.57
C ILE A 65 -6.15 -0.26 11.69
N ARG A 66 -4.84 -0.49 11.82
CA ARG A 66 -4.26 -1.23 12.94
C ARG A 66 -3.48 -0.26 13.82
N PHE A 67 -3.74 -0.29 15.12
CA PHE A 67 -3.08 0.56 16.10
C PHE A 67 -3.05 -0.10 17.48
N ALA A 68 -2.09 0.31 18.30
CA ALA A 68 -1.98 -0.15 19.67
C ALA A 68 -3.00 0.56 20.56
N SER A 69 -3.73 -0.20 21.40
CA SER A 69 -4.73 0.30 22.33
C SER A 69 -4.56 -0.34 23.70
N LYS A 70 -4.84 0.43 24.76
CA LYS A 70 -4.84 -0.09 26.12
C LYS A 70 -6.03 -1.05 26.33
N VAL A 71 -5.74 -2.22 26.87
CA VAL A 71 -6.80 -3.14 27.27
C VAL A 71 -7.58 -2.55 28.46
N PRO A 72 -8.93 -2.58 28.45
CA PRO A 72 -9.73 -2.15 29.58
C PRO A 72 -9.36 -2.96 30.84
N GLY A 73 -9.20 -2.26 31.96
CA GLY A 73 -8.85 -2.88 33.23
C GLY A 73 -7.87 -2.07 34.07
N THR A 74 -7.45 -2.61 35.20
CA THR A 74 -6.56 -1.96 36.17
C THR A 74 -5.08 -2.06 35.78
N GLN A 75 -4.70 -3.06 34.98
CA GLN A 75 -3.34 -3.23 34.50
C GLN A 75 -3.11 -2.42 33.23
N THR A 76 -1.89 -1.94 33.05
CA THR A 76 -1.49 -1.24 31.82
C THR A 76 -0.99 -2.27 30.82
N GLU A 77 -1.93 -2.93 30.16
CA GLU A 77 -1.66 -3.84 29.04
C GLU A 77 -2.04 -3.16 27.75
N ILE A 78 -1.19 -3.25 26.74
CA ILE A 78 -1.43 -2.69 25.41
C ILE A 78 -1.50 -3.85 24.41
N ARG A 79 -2.46 -3.80 23.49
CA ARG A 79 -2.61 -4.76 22.39
C ARG A 79 -2.86 -4.06 21.07
N ASP A 80 -2.42 -4.68 20.00
CA ASP A 80 -2.81 -4.26 18.68
C ASP A 80 -4.30 -4.55 18.47
N VAL A 81 -5.03 -3.53 18.02
CA VAL A 81 -6.43 -3.61 17.64
C VAL A 81 -6.60 -3.20 16.20
N THR A 82 -7.62 -3.75 15.56
CA THR A 82 -7.93 -3.49 14.17
C THR A 82 -9.33 -2.92 14.04
N MET A 83 -9.47 -1.85 13.28
CA MET A 83 -10.74 -1.32 12.80
C MET A 83 -10.80 -1.57 11.29
N ASP A 84 -11.88 -2.19 10.83
CA ASP A 84 -12.09 -2.48 9.44
C ASP A 84 -13.39 -1.82 8.93
N PHE A 85 -13.28 -1.13 7.82
CA PHE A 85 -14.38 -0.55 7.08
C PHE A 85 -14.39 -1.14 5.67
N GLY A 86 -15.47 -1.81 5.30
CA GLY A 86 -15.68 -2.34 3.96
C GLY A 86 -16.86 -1.66 3.27
N TYR A 87 -16.65 -1.15 2.07
CA TYR A 87 -17.72 -0.50 1.29
C TYR A 87 -18.89 -1.45 1.02
N GLY A 88 -18.62 -2.70 0.65
CA GLY A 88 -19.65 -3.71 0.40
C GLY A 88 -20.51 -4.05 1.61
N HIS A 89 -20.03 -3.82 2.83
CA HIS A 89 -20.80 -4.00 4.06
C HIS A 89 -21.54 -2.74 4.51
N ALA A 90 -20.98 -1.57 4.19
CA ALA A 90 -21.52 -0.27 4.60
C ALA A 90 -22.61 0.23 3.65
N PHE A 91 -22.50 -0.09 2.37
CA PHE A 91 -23.42 0.31 1.32
C PHE A 91 -24.00 -0.93 0.66
N THR A 92 -25.33 -1.12 0.78
CA THR A 92 -26.05 -2.28 0.21
C THR A 92 -26.45 -2.08 -1.24
N GLU A 93 -26.13 -0.94 -1.83
CA GLU A 93 -26.41 -0.63 -3.24
C GLU A 93 -25.36 -1.32 -4.13
N ASP A 94 -25.85 -1.95 -5.21
CA ASP A 94 -24.99 -2.49 -6.25
C ASP A 94 -24.16 -1.34 -6.85
N SER A 95 -22.84 -1.39 -6.64
CA SER A 95 -21.94 -0.44 -7.27
C SER A 95 -21.89 -0.72 -8.77
N PRO A 96 -22.21 0.27 -9.63
CA PRO A 96 -22.12 0.07 -11.08
C PRO A 96 -20.68 -0.31 -11.46
N GLU A 97 -20.52 -1.09 -12.52
CA GLU A 97 -19.20 -1.41 -13.03
C GLU A 97 -18.43 -0.12 -13.38
N ALA A 98 -17.11 -0.14 -13.12
CA ALA A 98 -16.27 1.04 -13.33
C ALA A 98 -16.38 1.63 -14.74
N TYR A 99 -16.51 0.78 -15.77
CA TYR A 99 -16.68 1.21 -17.15
C TYR A 99 -18.03 1.84 -17.44
N GLU A 100 -19.10 1.41 -16.80
CA GLU A 100 -20.42 2.03 -16.94
C GLU A 100 -20.36 3.50 -16.51
N ARG A 101 -19.76 3.75 -15.35
CA ARG A 101 -19.57 5.11 -14.86
C ARG A 101 -18.69 5.94 -15.76
N LEU A 102 -17.56 5.41 -16.23
CA LEU A 102 -16.65 6.13 -17.12
C LEU A 102 -17.31 6.47 -18.45
N ILE A 103 -18.09 5.55 -19.04
CA ILE A 103 -18.82 5.82 -20.29
C ILE A 103 -19.87 6.92 -20.09
N LEU A 104 -20.60 6.86 -18.96
CA LEU A 104 -21.56 7.91 -18.63
C LEU A 104 -20.88 9.27 -18.46
N ASP A 105 -19.76 9.34 -17.75
CA ASP A 105 -19.00 10.58 -17.54
C ASP A 105 -18.50 11.17 -18.88
N VAL A 106 -18.07 10.33 -19.83
CA VAL A 106 -17.75 10.79 -21.21
C VAL A 106 -18.95 11.39 -21.89
N LEU A 107 -20.11 10.75 -21.82
CA LEU A 107 -21.34 11.24 -22.45
C LEU A 107 -21.85 12.56 -21.85
N LEU A 108 -21.63 12.72 -20.54
CA LEU A 108 -22.02 13.93 -19.80
C LEU A 108 -20.95 15.04 -19.89
N GLY A 109 -19.74 14.73 -20.37
CA GLY A 109 -18.63 15.67 -20.39
C GLY A 109 -18.04 15.96 -19.02
N GLU A 110 -18.12 14.98 -18.09
CA GLU A 110 -17.62 15.08 -16.73
C GLU A 110 -16.16 14.58 -16.62
N PRO A 111 -15.14 15.46 -16.54
CA PRO A 111 -13.74 15.07 -16.61
C PRO A 111 -13.10 14.54 -15.30
N PRO A 112 -13.71 14.56 -14.09
CA PRO A 112 -12.99 14.35 -12.84
C PRO A 112 -12.24 13.02 -12.72
N LEU A 113 -12.74 11.95 -13.36
CA LEU A 113 -12.13 10.61 -13.31
C LEU A 113 -11.10 10.34 -14.42
N PHE A 114 -10.90 11.29 -15.33
CA PHE A 114 -9.97 11.12 -16.45
C PHE A 114 -8.65 11.83 -16.20
N PRO A 115 -7.49 11.12 -16.30
CA PRO A 115 -6.20 11.76 -16.21
C PRO A 115 -6.00 12.71 -17.39
N ARG A 116 -5.42 13.86 -17.16
CA ARG A 116 -5.02 14.79 -18.22
C ARG A 116 -3.79 14.27 -18.94
N GLN A 117 -3.62 14.65 -20.20
CA GLN A 117 -2.44 14.28 -20.99
C GLN A 117 -1.13 14.56 -20.25
N ALA A 118 -1.00 15.72 -19.61
CA ALA A 118 0.19 16.08 -18.86
C ALA A 118 0.46 15.14 -17.68
N GLU A 119 -0.58 14.61 -17.01
CA GLU A 119 -0.44 13.64 -15.91
C GLU A 119 0.09 12.31 -16.43
N VAL A 120 -0.41 11.85 -17.57
CA VAL A 120 0.06 10.62 -18.21
C VAL A 120 1.53 10.75 -18.61
N GLU A 121 1.90 11.84 -19.30
CA GLU A 121 3.28 12.09 -19.73
C GLU A 121 4.24 12.24 -18.54
N LEU A 122 3.82 12.91 -17.46
CA LEU A 122 4.62 13.01 -16.23
C LEU A 122 4.81 11.65 -15.54
N SER A 123 3.78 10.80 -15.60
CA SER A 123 3.86 9.44 -15.03
C SER A 123 4.91 8.61 -15.79
N TRP A 124 4.95 8.69 -17.12
CA TRP A 124 5.98 8.03 -17.92
C TRP A 124 7.37 8.57 -17.62
N ARG A 125 7.55 9.88 -17.53
CA ARG A 125 8.84 10.49 -17.14
C ARG A 125 9.37 10.03 -15.79
N ILE A 126 8.51 9.54 -14.90
CA ILE A 126 8.93 8.96 -13.62
C ILE A 126 9.42 7.52 -13.80
N VAL A 127 8.82 6.75 -14.70
CA VAL A 127 9.08 5.31 -14.86
C VAL A 127 10.18 5.03 -15.90
N ASP A 128 10.17 5.72 -17.04
CA ASP A 128 11.12 5.50 -18.14
C ASP A 128 12.60 5.46 -17.69
N PRO A 129 13.09 6.34 -16.79
CA PRO A 129 14.49 6.29 -16.35
C PRO A 129 14.89 4.97 -15.67
N PHE A 130 13.94 4.24 -15.05
CA PHE A 130 14.23 2.93 -14.47
C PHE A 130 14.40 1.89 -15.55
N GLU A 131 13.52 1.88 -16.55
CA GLU A 131 13.59 0.94 -17.68
C GLU A 131 14.85 1.19 -18.51
N GLU A 132 15.17 2.44 -18.82
CA GLU A 132 16.41 2.84 -19.52
C GLU A 132 17.65 2.40 -18.75
N HIS A 133 17.66 2.57 -17.44
CA HIS A 133 18.78 2.15 -16.60
C HIS A 133 18.97 0.63 -16.62
N TRP A 134 17.90 -0.15 -16.46
CA TRP A 134 17.99 -1.61 -16.54
C TRP A 134 18.43 -2.09 -17.92
N ALA A 135 17.93 -1.46 -18.98
CA ALA A 135 18.36 -1.75 -20.34
C ALA A 135 19.84 -1.44 -20.54
N SER A 136 20.34 -0.31 -20.02
CA SER A 136 21.75 0.08 -20.13
C SER A 136 22.71 -0.89 -19.41
N LEU A 137 22.24 -1.52 -18.32
CA LEU A 137 23.00 -2.52 -17.58
C LEU A 137 22.94 -3.93 -18.22
N GLY A 138 22.10 -4.14 -19.23
CA GLY A 138 21.84 -5.47 -19.79
C GLY A 138 21.24 -6.45 -18.77
N THR A 139 20.62 -5.94 -17.72
CA THR A 139 20.06 -6.76 -16.64
C THR A 139 18.88 -7.56 -17.17
N GLN A 140 18.96 -8.88 -17.01
CA GLN A 140 17.83 -9.75 -17.36
C GLN A 140 16.80 -9.77 -16.22
N PRO A 141 15.49 -9.80 -16.52
CA PRO A 141 14.46 -9.97 -15.52
C PRO A 141 14.66 -11.26 -14.72
N GLU A 142 14.55 -11.17 -13.40
CA GLU A 142 14.60 -12.33 -12.53
C GLU A 142 13.26 -13.08 -12.59
N PRO A 143 13.24 -14.37 -12.94
CA PRO A 143 12.01 -15.15 -13.02
C PRO A 143 11.46 -15.45 -11.63
N TYR A 144 10.15 -15.56 -11.51
CA TYR A 144 9.47 -16.03 -10.31
C TYR A 144 8.32 -16.98 -10.63
N ALA A 145 8.03 -17.89 -9.71
CA ALA A 145 6.97 -18.86 -9.88
C ALA A 145 5.58 -18.20 -9.77
N PRO A 146 4.60 -18.58 -10.60
CA PRO A 146 3.21 -18.16 -10.43
C PRO A 146 2.69 -18.47 -9.04
N GLY A 147 1.89 -17.56 -8.46
CA GLY A 147 1.33 -17.72 -7.12
C GLY A 147 2.26 -17.27 -6.00
N THR A 148 3.48 -16.80 -6.32
CA THR A 148 4.40 -16.19 -5.35
C THR A 148 4.29 -14.65 -5.37
N TRP A 149 4.99 -13.99 -4.45
CA TRP A 149 4.99 -12.51 -4.38
C TRP A 149 6.11 -11.85 -5.18
N GLY A 150 6.69 -12.56 -6.10
CA GLY A 150 7.79 -12.11 -6.93
C GLY A 150 9.10 -12.78 -6.58
N PRO A 151 10.21 -12.33 -7.16
CA PRO A 151 11.52 -12.93 -6.92
C PRO A 151 12.04 -12.59 -5.52
N PRO A 152 12.92 -13.44 -4.93
CA PRO A 152 13.55 -13.20 -3.63
C PRO A 152 14.31 -11.87 -3.52
N SER A 153 14.85 -11.38 -4.63
CA SER A 153 15.53 -10.08 -4.69
C SER A 153 14.60 -8.89 -4.34
N ALA A 154 13.31 -9.02 -4.63
CA ALA A 154 12.31 -8.01 -4.26
C ALA A 154 12.14 -7.91 -2.74
N ASP A 155 12.16 -9.04 -2.03
CA ASP A 155 12.11 -9.06 -0.57
C ASP A 155 13.44 -8.63 0.05
N ALA A 156 14.57 -9.01 -0.56
CA ALA A 156 15.89 -8.55 -0.16
C ALA A 156 16.06 -7.02 -0.29
N LEU A 157 15.43 -6.39 -1.27
CA LEU A 157 15.39 -4.94 -1.41
C LEU A 157 14.75 -4.26 -0.20
N MET A 158 13.65 -4.80 0.28
CA MET A 158 12.93 -4.30 1.46
C MET A 158 13.72 -4.55 2.76
N ALA A 159 14.29 -5.74 2.87
CA ALA A 159 15.05 -6.15 4.05
C ALA A 159 16.29 -5.28 4.28
N ARG A 160 16.92 -4.74 3.21
CA ARG A 160 18.03 -3.78 3.33
C ARG A 160 17.65 -2.52 4.11
N ASP A 161 16.38 -2.12 4.04
CA ASP A 161 15.86 -0.97 4.77
C ASP A 161 15.20 -1.38 6.11
N GLY A 162 15.41 -2.63 6.56
CA GLY A 162 14.80 -3.18 7.77
C GLY A 162 13.28 -3.26 7.69
N ARG A 163 12.74 -3.49 6.49
CA ARG A 163 11.29 -3.52 6.20
C ARG A 163 10.88 -4.81 5.53
N SER A 164 9.62 -5.13 5.63
CA SER A 164 9.00 -6.22 4.88
C SER A 164 7.68 -5.72 4.28
N LEU A 165 7.39 -6.17 3.07
CA LEU A 165 6.04 -6.16 2.52
C LEU A 165 5.40 -7.52 2.84
N SER A 166 5.42 -7.93 4.10
CA SER A 166 4.46 -8.93 4.52
C SER A 166 3.12 -8.27 4.28
N LEU A 167 2.40 -8.81 3.33
CA LEU A 167 1.05 -8.37 3.02
C LEU A 167 0.30 -8.38 4.33
N ILE A 168 -0.13 -7.20 4.69
CA ILE A 168 -0.97 -7.01 5.85
C ILE A 168 -2.34 -7.51 5.42
N HIS A 169 -2.40 -8.84 5.24
CA HIS A 169 -3.68 -9.53 5.15
C HIS A 169 -4.21 -9.56 6.57
N ILE A 170 -4.93 -8.54 6.87
CA ILE A 170 -5.81 -8.50 8.00
C ILE A 170 -7.12 -9.16 7.57
#